data_95e1f31035e5cd83505f0cc727280d9e
#
_entry.id   95e1f31035e5cd83505f0cc727280d9e
#
_cell.length_a   1.000
_cell.length_b   1.000
_cell.length_c   1.000
_cell.angle_alpha   90.00
_cell.angle_beta   90.00
_cell.angle_gamma   90.00
#
_symmetry.space_group_name_H-M   'P 1'
#
loop_
_entity.id
_entity.type
_entity.pdbx_description
1 polymer ?
#
loop_
_entity_poly.entity_id
_entity_poly.type
_entity_poly.pdbx_seq_one_letter_code
_entity_poly.pdbx_strand_id
1 'polypeptide(L)'
;MSTDLISIKTRQVFREYMTGWVLRQITDEFDAAYIDCDLSYQPQVSGARRALVEQYYHSVNWSDRHDIKKVLQVFQNVLHAAEKAVAQITWEDETVRRQKAEVEKLVHFLSRDGFQWVDGRIVSGSGMPSLDDIKEAAAAFDAKHLADQIRRIEQSIETDPALAIGTAKELVETCCRTILAERGKPVTGMPDIPALTKETLKELKLVPDGIPDQAKGSDTIKRLLSNLATIGQGLAEIRNLYGSGHGKDGKTQAIKPRHAKLAVGAATTLVTFLVETHKETKT
;
A
#
# COMPACT_ATOMS: atom_id res chain seq x y z
N MET A 1 -17.93 -1.07 -16.28
CA MET A 1 -18.51 -0.70 -14.97
C MET A 1 -17.37 -0.77 -13.96
N SER A 2 -17.07 0.34 -13.29
CA SER A 2 -16.08 0.35 -12.21
C SER A 2 -16.65 -0.42 -11.03
N THR A 3 -15.87 -1.32 -10.45
CA THR A 3 -16.31 -2.15 -9.32
C THR A 3 -15.96 -1.40 -8.04
N ASP A 4 -16.90 -1.28 -7.12
CA ASP A 4 -16.66 -0.69 -5.80
C ASP A 4 -15.53 -1.43 -5.07
N LEU A 5 -14.59 -0.69 -4.50
CA LEU A 5 -13.44 -1.24 -3.77
C LEU A 5 -13.81 -1.71 -2.37
N ILE A 6 -14.88 -1.16 -1.78
CA ILE A 6 -15.47 -1.63 -0.52
C ILE A 6 -16.93 -2.00 -0.79
N SER A 7 -17.30 -3.24 -0.49
CA SER A 7 -18.63 -3.76 -0.76
C SER A 7 -19.72 -3.07 0.07
N ILE A 8 -20.93 -3.02 -0.46
CA ILE A 8 -22.10 -2.49 0.26
C ILE A 8 -22.27 -3.18 1.63
N LYS A 9 -21.96 -4.49 1.69
CA LYS A 9 -22.11 -5.25 2.92
C LYS A 9 -21.13 -4.80 4.00
N THR A 10 -19.87 -4.55 3.64
CA THR A 10 -18.86 -4.01 4.56
C THR A 10 -19.28 -2.64 5.08
N ARG A 11 -19.71 -1.73 4.19
CA ARG A 11 -20.23 -0.40 4.57
C ARG A 11 -21.36 -0.51 5.60
N GLN A 12 -22.31 -1.41 5.35
CA GLN A 12 -23.45 -1.64 6.28
C GLN A 12 -22.98 -2.14 7.64
N VAL A 13 -22.02 -3.05 7.70
CA VAL A 13 -21.53 -3.60 8.98
C VAL A 13 -20.85 -2.51 9.81
N PHE A 14 -20.00 -1.68 9.20
CA PHE A 14 -19.37 -0.54 9.86
C PHE A 14 -20.39 0.52 10.29
N ARG A 15 -21.36 0.85 9.42
CA ARG A 15 -22.48 1.73 9.80
C ARG A 15 -23.23 1.22 11.02
N GLU A 16 -23.60 -0.06 11.05
CA GLU A 16 -24.33 -0.64 12.20
C GLU A 16 -23.51 -0.56 13.49
N TYR A 17 -22.20 -0.79 13.44
CA TYR A 17 -21.34 -0.60 14.60
C TYR A 17 -21.37 0.85 15.11
N MET A 18 -21.26 1.84 14.22
CA MET A 18 -21.31 3.26 14.57
C MET A 18 -22.66 3.72 15.14
N THR A 19 -23.73 2.91 15.04
CA THR A 19 -24.99 3.25 15.73
C THR A 19 -24.90 3.25 17.25
N GLY A 20 -23.87 2.62 17.82
CA GLY A 20 -23.54 2.69 19.24
C GLY A 20 -22.92 4.02 19.67
N TRP A 21 -22.47 4.86 18.74
CA TRP A 21 -21.81 6.14 19.00
C TRP A 21 -22.82 7.28 19.10
N VAL A 22 -22.37 8.41 19.68
CA VAL A 22 -23.15 9.66 19.61
C VAL A 22 -22.96 10.33 18.26
N LEU A 23 -23.93 11.14 17.83
CA LEU A 23 -23.90 11.80 16.50
C LEU A 23 -22.61 12.61 16.30
N ARG A 24 -22.19 13.37 17.32
CA ARG A 24 -20.97 14.17 17.28
C ARG A 24 -19.71 13.32 17.01
N GLN A 25 -19.60 12.15 17.64
CA GLN A 25 -18.47 11.25 17.42
C GLN A 25 -18.42 10.77 15.97
N ILE A 26 -19.58 10.44 15.38
CA ILE A 26 -19.67 10.05 13.96
C ILE A 26 -19.18 11.22 13.10
N THR A 27 -19.69 12.43 13.34
CA THR A 27 -19.28 13.62 12.61
C THR A 27 -17.78 13.88 12.73
N ASP A 28 -17.25 13.89 13.93
CA ASP A 28 -15.82 14.18 14.19
C ASP A 28 -14.89 13.19 13.43
N GLU A 29 -15.26 11.90 13.33
CA GLU A 29 -14.45 10.89 12.61
C GLU A 29 -14.45 11.08 11.09
N PHE A 30 -15.61 11.37 10.50
CA PHE A 30 -15.69 11.61 9.05
C PHE A 30 -15.06 12.94 8.64
N ASP A 31 -15.29 14.00 9.43
CA ASP A 31 -14.70 15.32 9.18
C ASP A 31 -13.17 15.28 9.30
N ALA A 32 -12.63 14.54 10.29
CA ALA A 32 -11.19 14.32 10.45
C ALA A 32 -10.58 13.60 9.24
N ALA A 33 -11.35 12.77 8.56
CA ALA A 33 -10.94 12.10 7.33
C ALA A 33 -11.19 12.95 6.06
N TYR A 34 -11.66 14.19 6.19
CA TYR A 34 -12.00 15.07 5.08
C TYR A 34 -13.04 14.46 4.13
N ILE A 35 -14.10 13.86 4.68
CA ILE A 35 -15.25 13.37 3.96
C ILE A 35 -16.43 14.32 4.22
N ASP A 36 -16.98 14.90 3.17
CA ASP A 36 -18.08 15.83 3.29
C ASP A 36 -19.39 15.11 3.60
N CYS A 37 -20.28 15.76 4.37
CA CYS A 37 -21.62 15.27 4.66
C CYS A 37 -22.63 15.81 3.65
N ASP A 38 -23.25 14.94 2.84
CA ASP A 38 -24.35 15.36 1.97
C ASP A 38 -25.67 15.44 2.73
N LEU A 39 -25.91 16.59 3.34
CA LEU A 39 -27.16 16.87 4.08
C LEU A 39 -28.41 16.92 3.17
N SER A 40 -28.25 17.04 1.86
CA SER A 40 -29.35 17.02 0.90
C SER A 40 -29.86 15.60 0.62
N TYR A 41 -29.02 14.61 0.83
CA TYR A 41 -29.36 13.21 0.64
C TYR A 41 -30.30 12.70 1.75
N GLN A 42 -31.39 12.07 1.35
CA GLN A 42 -32.39 11.47 2.24
C GLN A 42 -32.28 9.93 2.20
N PRO A 43 -31.49 9.33 3.10
CA PRO A 43 -31.27 7.89 3.08
C PRO A 43 -32.52 7.11 3.49
N GLN A 44 -32.77 5.97 2.83
CA GLN A 44 -33.87 5.05 3.10
C GLN A 44 -33.57 4.12 4.28
N VAL A 45 -33.14 4.71 5.42
CA VAL A 45 -32.81 3.97 6.65
C VAL A 45 -33.45 4.62 7.86
N SER A 46 -33.81 3.83 8.87
CA SER A 46 -34.36 4.36 10.10
C SER A 46 -33.28 4.67 11.14
N GLY A 47 -33.46 5.80 11.84
CA GLY A 47 -32.58 6.24 12.93
C GLY A 47 -31.53 7.26 12.51
N ALA A 48 -31.44 8.34 13.30
CA ALA A 48 -30.60 9.50 13.00
C ALA A 48 -29.11 9.14 12.76
N ARG A 49 -28.55 8.18 13.51
CA ARG A 49 -27.15 7.78 13.39
C ARG A 49 -26.88 7.04 12.08
N ARG A 50 -27.79 6.13 11.67
CA ARG A 50 -27.69 5.47 10.36
C ARG A 50 -27.82 6.48 9.22
N ALA A 51 -28.78 7.39 9.33
CA ALA A 51 -28.98 8.42 8.32
C ALA A 51 -27.75 9.29 8.16
N LEU A 52 -27.12 9.73 9.25
CA LEU A 52 -25.92 10.54 9.22
C LEU A 52 -24.75 9.81 8.54
N VAL A 53 -24.51 8.54 8.86
CA VAL A 53 -23.43 7.75 8.21
C VAL A 53 -23.72 7.59 6.70
N GLU A 54 -24.97 7.34 6.31
CA GLU A 54 -25.33 7.24 4.88
C GLU A 54 -25.18 8.57 4.13
N GLN A 55 -25.39 9.71 4.79
CA GLN A 55 -25.13 11.03 4.21
C GLN A 55 -23.65 11.25 3.91
N TYR A 56 -22.74 10.81 4.80
CA TYR A 56 -21.30 10.79 4.54
C TYR A 56 -20.94 9.81 3.43
N TYR A 57 -21.50 8.59 3.46
CA TYR A 57 -21.26 7.59 2.43
C TYR A 57 -21.71 8.00 1.04
N HIS A 58 -22.73 8.86 0.94
CA HIS A 58 -23.23 9.37 -0.32
C HIS A 58 -22.22 10.27 -1.04
N SER A 59 -21.38 10.97 -0.31
CA SER A 59 -20.32 11.83 -0.87
C SER A 59 -19.08 11.06 -1.34
N VAL A 60 -19.00 9.75 -1.06
CA VAL A 60 -17.82 8.90 -1.37
C VAL A 60 -17.96 8.28 -2.76
N ASN A 61 -16.93 8.42 -3.59
CA ASN A 61 -16.80 7.62 -4.80
C ASN A 61 -16.14 6.27 -4.47
N TRP A 62 -16.94 5.23 -4.31
CA TRP A 62 -16.51 3.89 -3.87
C TRP A 62 -15.59 3.15 -4.83
N SER A 63 -15.39 3.65 -6.03
CA SER A 63 -14.46 3.14 -7.04
C SER A 63 -13.16 3.95 -7.10
N ASP A 64 -13.08 5.07 -6.39
CA ASP A 64 -11.91 5.94 -6.35
C ASP A 64 -11.01 5.60 -5.15
N ARG A 65 -9.74 5.30 -5.41
CA ARG A 65 -8.79 4.90 -4.36
C ARG A 65 -8.51 6.00 -3.34
N HIS A 66 -8.58 7.27 -3.75
CA HIS A 66 -8.33 8.38 -2.83
C HIS A 66 -9.46 8.51 -1.81
N ASP A 67 -10.72 8.41 -2.25
CA ASP A 67 -11.86 8.43 -1.36
C ASP A 67 -11.91 7.19 -0.46
N ILE A 68 -11.58 6.01 -1.01
CA ILE A 68 -11.47 4.78 -0.21
C ILE A 68 -10.43 4.92 0.89
N LYS A 69 -9.29 5.56 0.65
CA LYS A 69 -8.27 5.79 1.68
C LYS A 69 -8.82 6.60 2.85
N LYS A 70 -9.62 7.63 2.58
CA LYS A 70 -10.30 8.42 3.62
C LYS A 70 -11.27 7.55 4.44
N VAL A 71 -12.08 6.74 3.76
CA VAL A 71 -13.02 5.82 4.44
C VAL A 71 -12.29 4.77 5.28
N LEU A 72 -11.19 4.21 4.77
CA LEU A 72 -10.38 3.26 5.53
C LEU A 72 -9.78 3.89 6.80
N GLN A 73 -9.47 5.18 6.79
CA GLN A 73 -9.06 5.90 7.99
C GLN A 73 -10.18 5.91 9.05
N VAL A 74 -11.44 6.19 8.64
CA VAL A 74 -12.60 6.12 9.53
C VAL A 74 -12.79 4.70 10.05
N PHE A 75 -12.72 3.69 9.18
CA PHE A 75 -12.88 2.29 9.56
C PHE A 75 -11.78 1.80 10.51
N GLN A 76 -10.56 2.29 10.34
CA GLN A 76 -9.45 2.02 11.25
C GLN A 76 -9.74 2.57 12.65
N ASN A 77 -10.23 3.81 12.75
CA ASN A 77 -10.59 4.42 14.02
C ASN A 77 -11.77 3.68 14.67
N VAL A 78 -12.73 3.18 13.88
CA VAL A 78 -13.82 2.30 14.36
C VAL A 78 -13.27 1.02 14.98
N LEU A 79 -12.31 0.36 14.32
CA LEU A 79 -11.68 -0.87 14.85
C LEU A 79 -10.89 -0.60 16.12
N HIS A 80 -10.14 0.48 16.18
CA HIS A 80 -9.44 0.89 17.41
C HIS A 80 -10.41 1.12 18.58
N ALA A 81 -11.52 1.81 18.31
CA ALA A 81 -12.55 2.04 19.34
C ALA A 81 -13.17 0.71 19.80
N ALA A 82 -13.41 -0.23 18.86
CA ALA A 82 -13.96 -1.54 19.16
C ALA A 82 -13.01 -2.39 20.01
N GLU A 83 -11.72 -2.46 19.66
CA GLU A 83 -10.71 -3.17 20.44
C GLU A 83 -10.51 -2.55 21.85
N LYS A 84 -10.48 -1.22 21.91
CA LYS A 84 -10.38 -0.50 23.19
C LYS A 84 -11.58 -0.81 24.11
N ALA A 85 -12.79 -0.91 23.56
CA ALA A 85 -13.97 -1.28 24.31
C ALA A 85 -13.87 -2.70 24.88
N VAL A 86 -13.30 -3.65 24.11
CA VAL A 86 -13.02 -5.03 24.58
C VAL A 86 -11.97 -5.01 25.71
N ALA A 87 -10.89 -4.24 25.56
CA ALA A 87 -9.78 -4.18 26.52
C ALA A 87 -10.16 -3.55 27.87
N GLN A 88 -11.21 -2.74 27.93
CA GLN A 88 -11.68 -2.08 29.16
C GLN A 88 -12.52 -2.98 30.06
N ILE A 89 -12.92 -4.16 29.60
CA ILE A 89 -13.75 -5.09 30.38
C ILE A 89 -12.82 -6.03 31.15
N THR A 90 -12.92 -5.99 32.47
CA THR A 90 -12.01 -6.70 33.40
C THR A 90 -12.40 -8.15 33.71
N TRP A 91 -13.57 -8.59 33.30
CA TRP A 91 -14.06 -9.97 33.49
C TRP A 91 -14.63 -10.55 32.21
N GLU A 92 -14.40 -11.85 31.99
CA GLU A 92 -15.00 -12.59 30.87
C GLU A 92 -16.47 -12.88 31.18
N ASP A 93 -17.35 -12.05 30.61
CA ASP A 93 -18.78 -12.31 30.60
C ASP A 93 -19.28 -12.38 29.13
N GLU A 94 -20.58 -12.60 28.97
CA GLU A 94 -21.25 -12.65 27.66
C GLU A 94 -21.08 -11.35 26.87
N THR A 95 -20.91 -10.23 27.54
CA THR A 95 -20.67 -8.89 26.94
C THR A 95 -19.34 -8.84 26.21
N VAL A 96 -18.26 -9.38 26.81
CA VAL A 96 -16.93 -9.47 26.17
C VAL A 96 -16.98 -10.35 24.94
N ARG A 97 -17.63 -11.51 25.03
CA ARG A 97 -17.78 -12.43 23.89
C ARG A 97 -18.51 -11.75 22.74
N ARG A 98 -19.57 -11.02 23.04
CA ARG A 98 -20.35 -10.27 22.05
C ARG A 98 -19.50 -9.17 21.39
N GLN A 99 -18.72 -8.40 22.17
CA GLN A 99 -17.86 -7.35 21.62
C GLN A 99 -16.71 -7.90 20.80
N LYS A 100 -16.07 -9.00 21.24
CA LYS A 100 -15.05 -9.70 20.42
C LYS A 100 -15.66 -10.16 19.09
N ALA A 101 -16.85 -10.75 19.11
CA ALA A 101 -17.55 -11.19 17.90
C ALA A 101 -17.86 -10.00 16.94
N GLU A 102 -18.17 -8.81 17.46
CA GLU A 102 -18.36 -7.62 16.61
C GLU A 102 -17.05 -7.16 15.97
N VAL A 103 -15.91 -7.18 16.69
CA VAL A 103 -14.59 -6.89 16.10
C VAL A 103 -14.25 -7.91 15.01
N GLU A 104 -14.38 -9.19 15.30
CA GLU A 104 -14.15 -10.27 14.32
C GLU A 104 -15.00 -10.11 13.07
N LYS A 105 -16.26 -9.71 13.24
CA LYS A 105 -17.18 -9.45 12.13
C LYS A 105 -16.72 -8.25 11.26
N LEU A 106 -16.30 -7.13 11.87
CA LEU A 106 -15.77 -5.99 11.15
C LEU A 106 -14.53 -6.38 10.31
N VAL A 107 -13.58 -7.07 10.94
CA VAL A 107 -12.34 -7.56 10.29
C VAL A 107 -12.66 -8.57 9.19
N HIS A 108 -13.60 -9.49 9.42
CA HIS A 108 -14.03 -10.49 8.42
C HIS A 108 -14.56 -9.81 7.14
N PHE A 109 -15.43 -8.81 7.26
CA PHE A 109 -15.98 -8.15 6.09
C PHE A 109 -14.93 -7.29 5.36
N LEU A 110 -14.01 -6.66 6.06
CA LEU A 110 -12.86 -6.00 5.46
C LEU A 110 -11.98 -6.98 4.67
N SER A 111 -11.72 -8.17 5.22
CA SER A 111 -10.88 -9.16 4.56
C SER A 111 -11.50 -9.69 3.27
N ARG A 112 -12.82 -9.78 3.18
CA ARG A 112 -13.54 -10.14 1.95
C ARG A 112 -13.39 -9.10 0.84
N ASP A 113 -13.19 -7.84 1.19
CA ASP A 113 -12.96 -6.75 0.25
C ASP A 113 -11.46 -6.57 -0.06
N GLY A 114 -10.59 -7.47 0.45
CA GLY A 114 -9.17 -7.46 0.17
C GLY A 114 -8.35 -6.58 1.10
N PHE A 115 -8.87 -6.23 2.28
CA PHE A 115 -8.15 -5.48 3.32
C PHE A 115 -7.89 -6.35 4.53
N GLN A 116 -6.79 -6.13 5.23
CA GLN A 116 -6.43 -6.85 6.46
C GLN A 116 -6.24 -5.87 7.62
N TRP A 117 -6.60 -6.32 8.81
CA TRP A 117 -6.32 -5.62 10.07
C TRP A 117 -5.04 -6.20 10.67
N VAL A 118 -3.96 -5.44 10.65
CA VAL A 118 -2.63 -5.87 11.12
C VAL A 118 -2.03 -4.77 11.98
N ASP A 119 -1.62 -5.10 13.19
CA ASP A 119 -0.95 -4.20 14.14
C ASP A 119 -1.62 -2.83 14.31
N GLY A 120 -2.97 -2.83 14.39
CA GLY A 120 -3.74 -1.60 14.53
C GLY A 120 -3.90 -0.79 13.24
N ARG A 121 -3.66 -1.38 12.07
CA ARG A 121 -3.80 -0.71 10.77
C ARG A 121 -4.60 -1.55 9.78
N ILE A 122 -5.37 -0.87 8.94
CA ILE A 122 -5.98 -1.51 7.78
C ILE A 122 -4.96 -1.43 6.62
N VAL A 123 -4.49 -2.61 6.19
CA VAL A 123 -3.60 -2.75 5.04
C VAL A 123 -4.31 -3.44 3.88
N SER A 124 -3.87 -3.20 2.65
CA SER A 124 -4.40 -3.94 1.51
C SER A 124 -4.03 -5.41 1.63
N GLY A 125 -5.04 -6.29 1.68
CA GLY A 125 -4.86 -7.73 1.90
C GLY A 125 -4.28 -8.51 0.73
N SER A 126 -3.93 -7.84 -0.37
CA SER A 126 -3.34 -8.50 -1.54
C SER A 126 -1.91 -9.02 -1.29
N GLY A 127 -1.31 -8.71 -0.14
CA GLY A 127 0.10 -9.05 0.16
C GLY A 127 1.11 -8.43 -0.82
N MET A 128 0.61 -7.68 -1.79
CA MET A 128 1.45 -6.97 -2.76
C MET A 128 1.81 -5.60 -2.17
N PRO A 129 3.09 -5.28 -2.04
CA PRO A 129 3.54 -3.96 -1.59
C PRO A 129 2.89 -2.86 -2.43
N SER A 130 2.33 -1.87 -1.77
CA SER A 130 1.72 -0.70 -2.40
C SER A 130 2.70 0.46 -2.46
N LEU A 131 2.41 1.46 -3.29
CA LEU A 131 3.20 2.71 -3.27
C LEU A 131 3.11 3.43 -1.92
N ASP A 132 2.04 3.22 -1.16
CA ASP A 132 1.90 3.77 0.20
C ASP A 132 2.84 3.09 1.20
N ASP A 133 3.10 1.79 1.08
CA ASP A 133 4.09 1.08 1.91
C ASP A 133 5.49 1.65 1.68
N ILE A 134 5.82 2.00 0.43
CA ILE A 134 7.09 2.67 0.12
C ILE A 134 7.12 4.10 0.65
N LYS A 135 6.01 4.85 0.67
CA LYS A 135 5.96 6.19 1.28
C LYS A 135 6.31 6.13 2.76
N GLU A 136 5.75 5.17 3.48
CA GLU A 136 6.06 4.95 4.90
C GLU A 136 7.53 4.52 5.07
N ALA A 137 8.00 3.64 4.21
CA ALA A 137 9.41 3.26 4.18
C ALA A 137 10.32 4.44 3.85
N ALA A 138 9.95 5.29 2.88
CA ALA A 138 10.68 6.49 2.50
C ALA A 138 10.77 7.52 3.63
N ALA A 139 9.68 7.70 4.40
CA ALA A 139 9.69 8.59 5.57
C ALA A 139 10.72 8.15 6.63
N ALA A 140 10.95 6.86 6.78
CA ALA A 140 11.96 6.31 7.68
C ALA A 140 13.41 6.58 7.24
N PHE A 141 13.63 6.86 5.93
CA PHE A 141 14.94 7.20 5.36
C PHE A 141 15.20 8.71 5.25
N ASP A 142 14.28 9.56 5.73
CA ASP A 142 14.30 11.03 5.47
C ASP A 142 14.48 11.38 3.97
N ALA A 143 13.97 10.51 3.10
CA ALA A 143 14.22 10.58 1.67
C ALA A 143 13.09 11.33 0.95
N LYS A 144 13.13 12.66 1.00
CA LYS A 144 12.22 13.54 0.22
C LYS A 144 12.16 13.13 -1.26
N HIS A 145 13.28 12.69 -1.83
CA HIS A 145 13.34 12.23 -3.22
C HIS A 145 12.51 10.99 -3.50
N LEU A 146 12.44 10.02 -2.57
CA LEU A 146 11.59 8.84 -2.73
C LEU A 146 10.10 9.21 -2.74
N ALA A 147 9.68 10.08 -1.83
CA ALA A 147 8.30 10.57 -1.78
C ALA A 147 7.90 11.32 -3.06
N ASP A 148 8.79 12.15 -3.61
CA ASP A 148 8.55 12.86 -4.88
C ASP A 148 8.45 11.90 -6.07
N GLN A 149 9.27 10.87 -6.12
CA GLN A 149 9.21 9.84 -7.17
C GLN A 149 7.91 9.04 -7.10
N ILE A 150 7.47 8.64 -5.91
CA ILE A 150 6.21 7.94 -5.72
C ILE A 150 5.03 8.80 -6.21
N ARG A 151 4.99 10.07 -5.83
CA ARG A 151 3.94 10.99 -6.29
C ARG A 151 3.94 11.14 -7.83
N ARG A 152 5.10 11.22 -8.46
CA ARG A 152 5.21 11.29 -9.93
C ARG A 152 4.68 10.02 -10.61
N ILE A 153 4.97 8.85 -10.03
CA ILE A 153 4.43 7.57 -10.52
C ILE A 153 2.90 7.57 -10.44
N GLU A 154 2.32 7.92 -9.30
CA GLU A 154 0.87 7.96 -9.09
C GLU A 154 0.16 8.84 -10.12
N GLN A 155 0.73 10.00 -10.42
CA GLN A 155 0.16 10.96 -11.37
C GLN A 155 0.29 10.53 -12.84
N SER A 156 1.30 9.72 -13.18
CA SER A 156 1.65 9.42 -14.57
C SER A 156 1.25 8.03 -15.04
N ILE A 157 0.91 7.09 -14.15
CA ILE A 157 0.69 5.68 -14.53
C ILE A 157 -0.39 5.48 -15.61
N GLU A 158 -1.43 6.30 -15.61
CA GLU A 158 -2.51 6.25 -16.60
C GLU A 158 -2.30 7.25 -17.75
N THR A 159 -1.71 8.41 -17.48
CA THR A 159 -1.62 9.54 -18.42
C THR A 159 -0.32 9.54 -19.22
N ASP A 160 0.79 9.11 -18.61
CA ASP A 160 2.12 8.98 -19.24
C ASP A 160 2.82 7.70 -18.75
N PRO A 161 2.47 6.53 -19.30
CA PRO A 161 3.05 5.26 -18.91
C PRO A 161 4.59 5.20 -19.06
N ALA A 162 5.17 5.94 -20.00
CA ALA A 162 6.61 5.99 -20.21
C ALA A 162 7.31 6.73 -19.07
N LEU A 163 6.75 7.83 -18.61
CA LEU A 163 7.23 8.57 -17.43
C LEU A 163 7.11 7.71 -16.17
N ALA A 164 6.00 7.02 -15.97
CA ALA A 164 5.80 6.13 -14.82
C ALA A 164 6.88 5.04 -14.74
N ILE A 165 7.22 4.41 -15.88
CA ILE A 165 8.28 3.39 -15.97
C ILE A 165 9.65 4.00 -15.68
N GLY A 166 9.95 5.16 -16.26
CA GLY A 166 11.20 5.87 -16.00
C GLY A 166 11.38 6.19 -14.52
N THR A 167 10.33 6.72 -13.89
CA THR A 167 10.33 7.06 -12.46
C THR A 167 10.38 5.82 -11.56
N ALA A 168 9.74 4.71 -11.94
CA ALA A 168 9.85 3.44 -11.21
C ALA A 168 11.30 2.89 -11.22
N LYS A 169 12.00 3.05 -12.34
CA LYS A 169 13.44 2.76 -12.43
C LYS A 169 14.26 3.66 -11.49
N GLU A 170 14.02 4.97 -11.50
CA GLU A 170 14.70 5.94 -10.63
C GLU A 170 14.44 5.63 -9.14
N LEU A 171 13.23 5.15 -8.79
CA LEU A 171 12.87 4.75 -7.44
C LEU A 171 13.75 3.60 -6.94
N VAL A 172 13.95 2.55 -7.75
CA VAL A 172 14.85 1.43 -7.41
C VAL A 172 16.29 1.91 -7.25
N GLU A 173 16.76 2.77 -8.15
CA GLU A 173 18.10 3.34 -8.11
C GLU A 173 18.33 4.15 -6.82
N THR A 174 17.40 5.04 -6.49
CA THR A 174 17.46 5.86 -5.27
C THR A 174 17.48 5.00 -4.02
N CYS A 175 16.60 3.99 -3.94
CA CYS A 175 16.54 3.05 -2.82
C CYS A 175 17.88 2.32 -2.62
N CYS A 176 18.43 1.73 -3.67
CA CYS A 176 19.70 1.01 -3.61
C CYS A 176 20.86 1.91 -3.16
N ARG A 177 20.96 3.12 -3.71
CA ARG A 177 22.00 4.09 -3.34
C ARG A 177 21.89 4.50 -1.87
N THR A 178 20.67 4.75 -1.40
CA THR A 178 20.42 5.11 0.00
C THR A 178 20.82 3.98 0.96
N ILE A 179 20.39 2.75 0.69
CA ILE A 179 20.75 1.58 1.51
C ILE A 179 22.27 1.39 1.57
N LEU A 180 22.95 1.45 0.42
CA LEU A 180 24.39 1.29 0.36
C LEU A 180 25.12 2.41 1.10
N ALA A 181 24.68 3.65 0.97
CA ALA A 181 25.26 4.79 1.69
C ALA A 181 25.10 4.65 3.21
N GLU A 182 23.91 4.26 3.70
CA GLU A 182 23.66 4.05 5.12
C GLU A 182 24.44 2.87 5.72
N ARG A 183 24.88 1.92 4.88
CA ARG A 183 25.75 0.81 5.27
C ARG A 183 27.24 1.14 5.10
N GLY A 184 27.58 2.40 4.89
CA GLY A 184 28.98 2.85 4.77
C GLY A 184 29.64 2.51 3.43
N LYS A 185 28.86 2.15 2.41
CA LYS A 185 29.32 1.82 1.06
C LYS A 185 28.73 2.78 0.02
N PRO A 186 28.98 4.10 0.12
CA PRO A 186 28.41 5.06 -0.82
C PRO A 186 28.86 4.75 -2.25
N VAL A 187 27.91 4.74 -3.16
CA VAL A 187 28.14 4.42 -4.57
C VAL A 187 28.84 5.57 -5.28
N THR A 188 29.99 5.30 -5.83
CA THR A 188 30.73 6.27 -6.68
C THR A 188 30.41 6.02 -8.16
N GLY A 189 30.30 7.09 -8.93
CA GLY A 189 29.98 6.99 -10.36
C GLY A 189 28.50 6.71 -10.65
N MET A 190 28.25 6.20 -11.86
CA MET A 190 26.90 5.89 -12.38
C MET A 190 26.80 4.42 -12.81
N PRO A 191 26.83 3.47 -11.87
CA PRO A 191 26.58 2.08 -12.22
C PRO A 191 25.16 1.92 -12.80
N ASP A 192 24.98 0.94 -13.67
CA ASP A 192 23.67 0.59 -14.16
C ASP A 192 22.82 -0.07 -13.04
N ILE A 193 21.51 -0.12 -13.25
CA ILE A 193 20.59 -0.68 -12.25
C ILE A 193 20.88 -2.13 -11.92
N PRO A 194 21.16 -3.02 -12.90
CA PRO A 194 21.52 -4.40 -12.57
C PRO A 194 22.71 -4.51 -11.62
N ALA A 195 23.78 -3.75 -11.88
CA ALA A 195 24.96 -3.74 -11.02
C ALA A 195 24.64 -3.20 -9.61
N LEU A 196 23.88 -2.09 -9.55
CA LEU A 196 23.47 -1.45 -8.31
C LEU A 196 22.57 -2.37 -7.46
N THR A 197 21.57 -2.99 -8.08
CA THR A 197 20.67 -3.94 -7.41
C THR A 197 21.46 -5.14 -6.88
N LYS A 198 22.36 -5.71 -7.70
CA LYS A 198 23.20 -6.83 -7.30
C LYS A 198 24.08 -6.51 -6.09
N GLU A 199 24.70 -5.33 -6.08
CA GLU A 199 25.55 -4.89 -4.96
C GLU A 199 24.72 -4.69 -3.68
N THR A 200 23.52 -4.13 -3.80
CA THR A 200 22.58 -3.97 -2.67
C THR A 200 22.14 -5.32 -2.11
N LEU A 201 21.76 -6.27 -2.97
CA LEU A 201 21.38 -7.63 -2.56
C LEU A 201 22.54 -8.34 -1.86
N LYS A 202 23.77 -8.16 -2.34
CA LYS A 202 24.97 -8.72 -1.72
C LYS A 202 25.20 -8.12 -0.33
N GLU A 203 25.08 -6.81 -0.19
CA GLU A 203 25.25 -6.11 1.09
C GLU A 203 24.18 -6.52 2.12
N LEU A 204 22.97 -6.74 1.68
CA LEU A 204 21.86 -7.24 2.51
C LEU A 204 21.91 -8.76 2.76
N LYS A 205 22.93 -9.47 2.26
CA LYS A 205 23.06 -10.94 2.33
C LYS A 205 21.87 -11.68 1.69
N LEU A 206 21.26 -11.08 0.69
CA LEU A 206 20.13 -11.63 -0.09
C LEU A 206 20.60 -12.34 -1.36
N VAL A 207 21.87 -12.69 -1.46
CA VAL A 207 22.39 -13.52 -2.54
C VAL A 207 22.22 -15.02 -2.20
N PRO A 208 22.06 -15.89 -3.21
CA PRO A 208 21.87 -17.34 -2.99
C PRO A 208 22.89 -17.97 -2.05
N ASP A 209 24.15 -17.53 -2.11
CA ASP A 209 25.23 -18.03 -1.27
C ASP A 209 25.06 -17.71 0.24
N GLY A 210 24.20 -16.77 0.58
CA GLY A 210 23.88 -16.40 1.95
C GLY A 210 22.80 -17.28 2.61
N ILE A 211 22.15 -18.17 1.86
CA ILE A 211 21.08 -19.04 2.36
C ILE A 211 21.65 -20.44 2.66
N PRO A 212 21.56 -20.92 3.92
CA PRO A 212 22.02 -22.27 4.27
C PRO A 212 21.24 -23.34 3.49
N ASP A 213 21.93 -24.34 2.94
CA ASP A 213 21.31 -25.43 2.18
C ASP A 213 20.31 -26.26 2.99
N GLN A 214 20.50 -26.30 4.32
CA GLN A 214 19.63 -27.03 5.25
C GLN A 214 18.31 -26.29 5.55
N ALA A 215 18.15 -25.03 5.14
CA ALA A 215 16.91 -24.30 5.35
C ALA A 215 15.78 -24.90 4.50
N LYS A 216 14.61 -25.14 5.11
CA LYS A 216 13.44 -25.67 4.39
C LYS A 216 13.07 -24.72 3.23
N GLY A 217 13.10 -25.23 2.01
CA GLY A 217 12.80 -24.45 0.81
C GLY A 217 13.95 -23.56 0.32
N SER A 218 15.19 -23.80 0.77
CA SER A 218 16.39 -23.02 0.39
C SER A 218 16.52 -22.80 -1.10
N ASP A 219 16.34 -23.83 -1.93
CA ASP A 219 16.42 -23.73 -3.40
C ASP A 219 15.34 -22.78 -3.98
N THR A 220 14.15 -22.83 -3.42
CA THR A 220 13.06 -21.94 -3.85
C THR A 220 13.35 -20.49 -3.46
N ILE A 221 13.85 -20.26 -2.24
CA ILE A 221 14.27 -18.93 -1.76
C ILE A 221 15.41 -18.40 -2.62
N LYS A 222 16.46 -19.18 -2.86
CA LYS A 222 17.60 -18.83 -3.73
C LYS A 222 17.13 -18.44 -5.13
N ARG A 223 16.18 -19.18 -5.71
CA ARG A 223 15.61 -18.88 -7.03
C ARG A 223 14.82 -17.57 -7.02
N LEU A 224 14.01 -17.30 -6.00
CA LEU A 224 13.28 -16.05 -5.85
C LEU A 224 14.24 -14.86 -5.72
N LEU A 225 15.27 -14.97 -4.89
CA LEU A 225 16.30 -13.94 -4.72
C LEU A 225 17.06 -13.66 -6.03
N SER A 226 17.38 -14.70 -6.79
CA SER A 226 18.00 -14.53 -8.11
C SER A 226 17.08 -13.78 -9.08
N ASN A 227 15.77 -13.99 -8.99
CA ASN A 227 14.79 -13.30 -9.82
C ASN A 227 14.62 -11.81 -9.45
N LEU A 228 14.89 -11.40 -8.20
CA LEU A 228 14.88 -9.99 -7.81
C LEU A 228 15.90 -9.15 -8.60
N ALA A 229 17.09 -9.68 -8.83
CA ALA A 229 18.09 -8.99 -9.67
C ALA A 229 17.58 -8.83 -11.12
N THR A 230 16.83 -9.80 -11.64
CA THR A 230 16.23 -9.78 -12.97
C THR A 230 15.14 -8.72 -13.10
N ILE A 231 14.42 -8.38 -12.03
CA ILE A 231 13.45 -7.28 -12.01
C ILE A 231 14.14 -5.95 -12.33
N GLY A 232 15.26 -5.65 -11.65
CA GLY A 232 16.05 -4.44 -11.91
C GLY A 232 16.51 -4.34 -13.37
N GLN A 233 16.96 -5.44 -13.96
CA GLN A 233 17.33 -5.51 -15.36
C GLN A 233 16.13 -5.25 -16.29
N GLY A 234 15.00 -5.93 -16.06
CA GLY A 234 13.79 -5.76 -16.85
C GLY A 234 13.25 -4.33 -16.85
N LEU A 235 13.30 -3.65 -15.71
CA LEU A 235 12.93 -2.24 -15.59
C LEU A 235 13.85 -1.34 -16.43
N ALA A 236 15.16 -1.59 -16.44
CA ALA A 236 16.12 -0.86 -17.25
C ALA A 236 15.86 -1.08 -18.75
N GLU A 237 15.59 -2.32 -19.17
CA GLU A 237 15.29 -2.67 -20.56
C GLU A 237 13.98 -2.03 -21.04
N ILE A 238 12.90 -2.13 -20.28
CA ILE A 238 11.62 -1.50 -20.62
C ILE A 238 11.79 0.03 -20.72
N ARG A 239 12.51 0.65 -19.80
CA ARG A 239 12.82 2.10 -19.86
C ARG A 239 13.60 2.45 -21.13
N ASN A 240 14.59 1.66 -21.51
CA ASN A 240 15.40 1.93 -22.71
C ASN A 240 14.59 1.77 -24.00
N LEU A 241 13.66 0.80 -24.03
CA LEU A 241 12.82 0.57 -25.20
C LEU A 241 11.71 1.60 -25.37
N TYR A 242 11.17 2.13 -24.27
CA TYR A 242 9.93 2.93 -24.26
C TYR A 242 10.08 4.30 -23.57
N GLY A 243 11.22 4.60 -22.97
CA GLY A 243 11.45 5.87 -22.29
C GLY A 243 11.51 7.05 -23.27
N SER A 244 11.21 8.24 -22.78
CA SER A 244 11.14 9.49 -23.57
C SER A 244 12.49 10.02 -24.08
N GLY A 245 13.61 9.35 -23.76
CA GLY A 245 14.97 9.85 -24.02
C GLY A 245 15.52 9.64 -25.44
N HIS A 246 14.84 8.91 -26.29
CA HIS A 246 15.22 8.72 -27.68
C HIS A 246 14.07 9.11 -28.62
N GLY A 247 14.39 9.86 -29.69
CA GLY A 247 13.41 10.25 -30.71
C GLY A 247 12.66 9.03 -31.24
N LYS A 248 11.33 9.04 -31.09
CA LYS A 248 10.47 7.96 -31.55
C LYS A 248 10.37 8.04 -33.07
N ASP A 249 10.80 7.02 -33.78
CA ASP A 249 10.34 6.80 -35.13
C ASP A 249 8.84 6.43 -35.06
N GLY A 250 8.00 7.02 -35.91
CA GLY A 250 6.54 6.93 -35.82
C GLY A 250 5.92 5.53 -35.94
N LYS A 251 6.70 4.45 -35.82
CA LYS A 251 6.32 3.03 -35.88
C LYS A 251 6.37 2.31 -34.54
N THR A 252 6.91 2.94 -33.47
CA THR A 252 7.01 2.30 -32.16
C THR A 252 5.62 2.25 -31.51
N GLN A 253 5.11 1.05 -31.23
CA GLN A 253 3.84 0.88 -30.47
C GLN A 253 3.94 1.61 -29.15
N ALA A 254 2.97 2.49 -28.89
CA ALA A 254 2.91 3.21 -27.62
C ALA A 254 2.76 2.22 -26.46
N ILE A 255 3.55 2.44 -25.40
CA ILE A 255 3.43 1.66 -24.17
C ILE A 255 2.06 1.95 -23.55
N LYS A 256 1.39 0.90 -23.06
CA LYS A 256 0.05 0.99 -22.49
C LYS A 256 0.13 1.06 -20.96
N PRO A 257 -0.85 1.66 -20.27
CA PRO A 257 -0.90 1.74 -18.79
C PRO A 257 -0.66 0.38 -18.09
N ARG A 258 -1.14 -0.74 -18.66
CA ARG A 258 -0.90 -2.08 -18.10
C ARG A 258 0.58 -2.43 -17.96
N HIS A 259 1.43 -1.96 -18.89
CA HIS A 259 2.88 -2.20 -18.83
C HIS A 259 3.54 -1.33 -17.76
N ALA A 260 3.07 -0.09 -17.62
CA ALA A 260 3.50 0.77 -16.51
C ALA A 260 3.09 0.18 -15.15
N LYS A 261 1.85 -0.32 -15.02
CA LYS A 261 1.38 -0.99 -13.80
C LYS A 261 2.26 -2.20 -13.45
N LEU A 262 2.64 -3.01 -14.43
CA LEU A 262 3.55 -4.15 -14.21
C LEU A 262 4.93 -3.69 -13.74
N ALA A 263 5.52 -2.71 -14.42
CA ALA A 263 6.84 -2.19 -14.06
C ALA A 263 6.84 -1.51 -12.68
N VAL A 264 5.84 -0.69 -12.40
CA VAL A 264 5.64 -0.04 -11.10
C VAL A 264 5.44 -1.08 -9.99
N GLY A 265 4.58 -2.08 -10.20
CA GLY A 265 4.34 -3.15 -9.24
C GLY A 265 5.62 -3.94 -8.92
N ALA A 266 6.41 -4.28 -9.94
CA ALA A 266 7.68 -4.97 -9.76
C ALA A 266 8.71 -4.11 -9.00
N ALA A 267 8.84 -2.83 -9.33
CA ALA A 267 9.71 -1.89 -8.64
C ALA A 267 9.29 -1.71 -7.18
N THR A 268 7.98 -1.54 -6.94
CA THR A 268 7.39 -1.41 -5.60
C THR A 268 7.73 -2.62 -4.73
N THR A 269 7.48 -3.83 -5.23
CA THR A 269 7.79 -5.08 -4.52
C THR A 269 9.27 -5.17 -4.17
N LEU A 270 10.15 -4.87 -5.12
CA LEU A 270 11.59 -4.90 -4.90
C LEU A 270 12.02 -3.88 -3.84
N VAL A 271 11.59 -2.63 -3.96
CA VAL A 271 11.96 -1.55 -3.04
C VAL A 271 11.48 -1.83 -1.63
N THR A 272 10.21 -2.25 -1.44
CA THR A 272 9.67 -2.59 -0.13
C THR A 272 10.49 -3.70 0.52
N PHE A 273 10.74 -4.78 -0.21
CA PHE A 273 11.53 -5.91 0.31
C PHE A 273 12.95 -5.51 0.72
N LEU A 274 13.63 -4.68 -0.09
CA LEU A 274 14.98 -4.18 0.23
C LEU A 274 14.99 -3.31 1.48
N VAL A 275 14.00 -2.42 1.62
CA VAL A 275 13.88 -1.50 2.76
C VAL A 275 13.57 -2.25 4.05
N GLU A 276 12.63 -3.20 4.03
CA GLU A 276 12.28 -4.03 5.19
C GLU A 276 13.49 -4.85 5.64
N THR A 277 14.17 -5.53 4.70
CA THR A 277 15.40 -6.28 5.02
C THR A 277 16.50 -5.38 5.58
N HIS A 278 16.65 -4.18 5.04
CA HIS A 278 17.63 -3.22 5.56
C HIS A 278 17.32 -2.82 7.01
N LYS A 279 16.05 -2.52 7.33
CA LYS A 279 15.62 -2.19 8.69
C LYS A 279 15.88 -3.34 9.66
N GLU A 280 15.48 -4.56 9.29
CA GLU A 280 15.67 -5.76 10.12
C GLU A 280 17.15 -6.09 10.37
N THR A 281 18.03 -5.80 9.40
CA THR A 281 19.47 -6.15 9.48
C THR A 281 20.36 -4.99 9.94
N LYS A 282 19.81 -3.83 10.26
CA LYS A 282 20.54 -2.65 10.76
C LYS A 282 20.70 -2.68 12.29
N THR A 283 19.99 -3.61 12.98
CA THR A 283 20.05 -3.83 14.43
C THR A 283 21.31 -4.61 14.76
#